data_b235589f4735010456b5433973b8e0a3
#
_entry.id   b235589f4735010456b5433973b8e0a3
#
_cell.length_a   1.000
_cell.length_b   1.000
_cell.length_c   1.000
_cell.angle_alpha   90.00
_cell.angle_beta   90.00
_cell.angle_gamma   90.00
#
_symmetry.space_group_name_H-M   'P 1'
#
loop_
_entity.id
_entity.type
_entity.pdbx_description
1 polymer ?
#
loop_
_entity_poly.entity_id
_entity_poly.type
_entity_poly.pdbx_seq_one_letter_code
_entity_poly.pdbx_strand_id
1 'polypeptide(L)'
;MTNIKLAGRLSLAYDVLRQAIKACPVDILPDSHKKVLDPGYKTDTLYRLKGTGERMARLQEMIDLGAELLIIVESRADILKRHGIAILKRFIPEQAYYDFGKKLWTVKDNKDIAANSMQSAYDPDVTYRNKSGKRHVGAVTNISVTCADENPVQVITDYTVDKNIKGDSEMLEERLKCIKERTNLTDLNIDGGFWRKH
;
A
#
# COMPACT_ATOMS: atom_id res chain seq x y z
N MET A 1 12.51 -1.33 -9.91
CA MET A 1 11.91 -0.05 -10.35
C MET A 1 10.41 -0.17 -10.30
N THR A 2 9.79 0.52 -9.37
CA THR A 2 8.35 0.55 -9.16
C THR A 2 7.74 1.55 -10.12
N ASN A 3 7.22 1.08 -11.24
CA ASN A 3 6.46 1.94 -12.13
C ASN A 3 4.96 1.83 -11.83
N ILE A 4 4.54 2.40 -10.70
CA ILE A 4 3.13 2.72 -10.54
C ILE A 4 2.83 3.79 -11.59
N LYS A 5 1.90 3.51 -12.50
CA LYS A 5 1.47 4.52 -13.46
C LYS A 5 0.91 5.72 -12.70
N LEU A 6 1.26 6.94 -13.13
CA LEU A 6 0.79 8.18 -12.50
C LEU A 6 -0.74 8.25 -12.35
N ALA A 7 -1.49 7.69 -13.30
CA ALA A 7 -2.95 7.56 -13.18
C ALA A 7 -3.40 6.71 -11.97
N GLY A 8 -2.64 5.66 -11.62
CA GLY A 8 -2.90 4.84 -10.43
C GLY A 8 -2.61 5.62 -9.14
N ARG A 9 -1.53 6.41 -9.11
CA ARG A 9 -1.21 7.28 -7.97
C ARG A 9 -2.28 8.33 -7.72
N LEU A 10 -2.82 8.95 -8.77
CA LEU A 10 -3.93 9.90 -8.66
C LEU A 10 -5.19 9.26 -8.09
N SER A 11 -5.57 8.07 -8.58
CA SER A 11 -6.74 7.36 -8.08
C SER A 11 -6.56 6.99 -6.60
N LEU A 12 -5.36 6.52 -6.23
CA LEU A 12 -5.03 6.19 -4.85
C LEU A 12 -5.07 7.44 -3.95
N ALA A 13 -4.47 8.57 -4.39
CA ALA A 13 -4.49 9.83 -3.66
C ALA A 13 -5.93 10.31 -3.39
N TYR A 14 -6.79 10.24 -4.41
CA TYR A 14 -8.20 10.57 -4.25
C TYR A 14 -8.90 9.66 -3.22
N ASP A 15 -8.70 8.35 -3.33
CA ASP A 15 -9.37 7.39 -2.45
C ASP A 15 -8.90 7.54 -1.00
N VAL A 16 -7.59 7.80 -0.77
CA VAL A 16 -7.00 8.10 0.55
C VAL A 16 -7.56 9.41 1.11
N LEU A 17 -7.51 10.50 0.33
CA LEU A 17 -7.99 11.81 0.75
C LEU A 17 -9.49 11.76 1.08
N ARG A 18 -10.29 11.12 0.24
CA ARG A 18 -11.72 10.95 0.46
C ARG A 18 -12.05 10.19 1.75
N GLN A 19 -11.30 9.13 2.05
CA GLN A 19 -11.47 8.38 3.31
C GLN A 19 -11.11 9.24 4.52
N ALA A 20 -10.01 10.00 4.44
CA ALA A 20 -9.58 10.89 5.51
C ALA A 20 -10.60 12.00 5.78
N ILE A 21 -11.12 12.63 4.72
CA ILE A 21 -12.17 13.67 4.83
C ILE A 21 -13.44 13.09 5.47
N LYS A 22 -13.89 11.89 5.04
CA LYS A 22 -15.05 11.22 5.65
C LYS A 22 -14.85 10.84 7.12
N ALA A 23 -13.61 10.71 7.54
CA ALA A 23 -13.27 10.45 8.93
C ALA A 23 -13.37 11.72 9.82
N CYS A 24 -13.56 12.91 9.24
CA CYS A 24 -13.65 14.18 9.95
C CYS A 24 -15.10 14.66 10.09
N PRO A 25 -15.45 15.38 11.17
CA PRO A 25 -16.70 16.11 11.25
C PRO A 25 -16.79 17.21 10.18
N VAL A 26 -17.97 17.38 9.58
CA VAL A 26 -18.15 18.29 8.42
C VAL A 26 -17.94 19.76 8.78
N ASP A 27 -18.22 20.12 10.02
CA ASP A 27 -18.12 21.50 10.56
C ASP A 27 -16.68 22.02 10.62
N ILE A 28 -15.70 21.15 10.75
CA ILE A 28 -14.29 21.56 10.76
C ILE A 28 -13.64 21.59 9.37
N LEU A 29 -14.33 21.10 8.34
CA LEU A 29 -13.78 20.97 7.00
C LEU A 29 -13.97 22.26 6.18
N PRO A 30 -12.89 22.78 5.56
CA PRO A 30 -13.00 23.82 4.53
C PRO A 30 -13.80 23.34 3.31
N ASP A 31 -14.33 24.28 2.54
CA ASP A 31 -15.11 23.95 1.34
C ASP A 31 -14.28 23.25 0.26
N SER A 32 -12.97 23.51 0.20
CA SER A 32 -12.02 22.79 -0.66
C SER A 32 -12.05 21.29 -0.42
N HIS A 33 -12.09 20.87 0.86
CA HIS A 33 -12.17 19.47 1.26
C HIS A 33 -13.55 18.88 1.00
N LYS A 34 -14.62 19.62 1.30
CA LYS A 34 -16.01 19.16 1.05
C LYS A 34 -16.25 18.83 -0.42
N LYS A 35 -15.71 19.63 -1.34
CA LYS A 35 -15.80 19.40 -2.80
C LYS A 35 -15.24 18.04 -3.24
N VAL A 36 -14.25 17.49 -2.53
CA VAL A 36 -13.70 16.16 -2.84
C VAL A 36 -14.75 15.05 -2.67
N LEU A 37 -15.78 15.29 -1.86
CA LEU A 37 -16.87 14.34 -1.63
C LEU A 37 -17.96 14.39 -2.70
N ASP A 38 -17.98 15.42 -3.57
CA ASP A 38 -18.99 15.57 -4.62
C ASP A 38 -18.98 14.38 -5.58
N PRO A 39 -20.16 13.91 -6.00
CA PRO A 39 -20.26 12.70 -6.84
C PRO A 39 -19.48 12.75 -8.16
N GLY A 40 -19.39 13.94 -8.78
CA GLY A 40 -18.67 14.17 -10.04
C GLY A 40 -17.16 14.41 -9.89
N TYR A 41 -16.68 14.69 -8.68
CA TYR A 41 -15.30 15.16 -8.48
C TYR A 41 -14.24 14.26 -9.12
N LYS A 42 -14.30 12.94 -8.89
CA LYS A 42 -13.32 11.99 -9.44
C LYS A 42 -13.31 12.00 -10.97
N THR A 43 -14.48 12.01 -11.59
CA THR A 43 -14.63 12.03 -13.05
C THR A 43 -14.10 13.34 -13.63
N ASP A 44 -14.48 14.47 -13.07
CA ASP A 44 -14.18 15.79 -13.62
C ASP A 44 -12.73 16.21 -13.39
N THR A 45 -12.13 15.76 -12.30
CA THR A 45 -10.78 16.21 -11.89
C THR A 45 -9.67 15.20 -12.19
N LEU A 46 -9.97 13.90 -12.41
CA LEU A 46 -8.95 12.87 -12.63
C LEU A 46 -9.02 12.27 -14.02
N TYR A 47 -10.20 11.84 -14.47
CA TYR A 47 -10.30 11.09 -15.73
C TYR A 47 -10.19 11.94 -16.97
N ARG A 48 -10.46 13.25 -16.87
CA ARG A 48 -10.32 14.20 -17.99
C ARG A 48 -8.90 14.69 -18.22
N LEU A 49 -7.96 14.42 -17.31
CA LEU A 49 -6.57 14.85 -17.43
C LEU A 49 -5.83 14.07 -18.53
N LYS A 50 -5.31 14.78 -19.52
CA LYS A 50 -4.64 14.17 -20.71
C LYS A 50 -3.13 14.13 -20.56
N GLY A 51 -2.50 15.15 -20.02
CA GLY A 51 -1.06 15.33 -19.93
C GLY A 51 -0.43 14.80 -18.64
N THR A 52 0.85 14.44 -18.68
CA THR A 52 1.63 14.07 -17.47
C THR A 52 1.75 15.25 -16.52
N GLY A 53 1.99 16.46 -17.04
CA GLY A 53 2.09 17.68 -16.22
C GLY A 53 0.80 17.99 -15.45
N GLU A 54 -0.37 17.92 -16.14
CA GLU A 54 -1.68 18.11 -15.48
C GLU A 54 -1.91 17.09 -14.37
N ARG A 55 -1.54 15.83 -14.61
CA ARG A 55 -1.67 14.76 -13.60
C ARG A 55 -0.75 14.98 -12.41
N MET A 56 0.49 15.44 -12.64
CA MET A 56 1.41 15.76 -11.54
C MET A 56 0.93 16.95 -10.73
N ALA A 57 0.46 18.02 -11.38
CA ALA A 57 -0.12 19.18 -10.72
C ALA A 57 -1.34 18.79 -9.86
N ARG A 58 -2.23 17.95 -10.40
CA ARG A 58 -3.39 17.45 -9.66
C ARG A 58 -2.98 16.57 -8.48
N LEU A 59 -1.95 15.73 -8.62
CA LEU A 59 -1.43 14.93 -7.53
C LEU A 59 -0.85 15.82 -6.43
N GLN A 60 -0.14 16.90 -6.82
CA GLN A 60 0.37 17.89 -5.87
C GLN A 60 -0.78 18.54 -5.07
N GLU A 61 -1.83 19.00 -5.75
CA GLU A 61 -3.01 19.57 -5.07
C GLU A 61 -3.64 18.60 -4.06
N MET A 62 -3.71 17.31 -4.38
CA MET A 62 -4.25 16.31 -3.44
C MET A 62 -3.34 16.08 -2.24
N ILE A 63 -2.03 16.12 -2.43
CA ILE A 63 -1.06 16.06 -1.32
C ILE A 63 -1.20 17.30 -0.43
N ASP A 64 -1.34 18.49 -1.03
CA ASP A 64 -1.49 19.75 -0.29
C ASP A 64 -2.78 19.76 0.54
N LEU A 65 -3.91 19.35 -0.05
CA LEU A 65 -5.17 19.17 0.68
C LEU A 65 -5.05 18.16 1.82
N GLY A 66 -4.35 17.05 1.58
CA GLY A 66 -4.10 16.05 2.62
C GLY A 66 -3.24 16.58 3.77
N ALA A 67 -2.20 17.34 3.46
CA ALA A 67 -1.32 17.96 4.44
C ALA A 67 -2.08 19.04 5.25
N GLU A 68 -2.89 19.88 4.59
CA GLU A 68 -3.76 20.84 5.24
C GLU A 68 -4.74 20.15 6.20
N LEU A 69 -5.37 19.04 5.78
CA LEU A 69 -6.28 18.27 6.62
C LEU A 69 -5.57 17.76 7.89
N LEU A 70 -4.32 17.29 7.78
CA LEU A 70 -3.55 16.83 8.95
C LEU A 70 -3.28 17.98 9.94
N ILE A 71 -3.04 19.19 9.45
CA ILE A 71 -2.88 20.40 10.29
C ILE A 71 -4.21 20.73 10.99
N ILE A 72 -5.33 20.72 10.26
CA ILE A 72 -6.67 21.00 10.83
C ILE A 72 -7.00 20.06 11.98
N VAL A 73 -6.60 18.78 11.90
CA VAL A 73 -6.92 17.78 12.91
C VAL A 73 -5.80 17.56 13.93
N GLU A 74 -4.71 18.31 13.88
CA GLU A 74 -3.51 18.09 14.70
C GLU A 74 -3.81 18.06 16.20
N SER A 75 -4.71 18.95 16.67
CA SER A 75 -5.12 19.05 18.06
C SER A 75 -6.25 18.07 18.47
N ARG A 76 -6.75 17.28 17.54
CA ARG A 76 -7.92 16.40 17.72
C ARG A 76 -7.51 14.94 17.86
N ALA A 77 -7.10 14.52 19.06
CA ALA A 77 -6.63 13.17 19.35
C ALA A 77 -7.64 12.06 19.01
N ASP A 78 -8.95 12.37 19.11
CA ASP A 78 -10.04 11.48 18.74
C ASP A 78 -10.10 11.21 17.21
N ILE A 79 -9.81 12.24 16.41
CA ILE A 79 -9.80 12.16 14.94
C ILE A 79 -8.49 11.53 14.45
N LEU A 80 -7.37 11.88 15.06
CA LEU A 80 -6.05 11.37 14.68
C LEU A 80 -5.93 9.84 14.74
N LYS A 81 -6.74 9.18 15.56
CA LYS A 81 -6.79 7.71 15.69
C LYS A 81 -7.68 7.04 14.64
N ARG A 82 -8.47 7.80 13.89
CA ARG A 82 -9.38 7.22 12.90
C ARG A 82 -8.61 6.65 11.72
N HIS A 83 -9.05 5.51 11.22
CA HIS A 83 -8.37 4.74 10.16
C HIS A 83 -8.04 5.60 8.92
N GLY A 84 -8.98 6.38 8.41
CA GLY A 84 -8.74 7.23 7.23
C GLY A 84 -7.61 8.25 7.45
N ILE A 85 -7.47 8.81 8.66
CA ILE A 85 -6.38 9.74 9.00
C ILE A 85 -5.04 8.99 9.13
N ALA A 86 -5.03 7.80 9.72
CA ALA A 86 -3.83 6.98 9.82
C ALA A 86 -3.29 6.60 8.42
N ILE A 87 -4.19 6.25 7.49
CA ILE A 87 -3.83 6.00 6.09
C ILE A 87 -3.24 7.26 5.43
N LEU A 88 -3.86 8.42 5.62
CA LEU A 88 -3.36 9.69 5.06
C LEU A 88 -1.97 10.04 5.59
N LYS A 89 -1.74 9.89 6.90
CA LYS A 89 -0.42 10.11 7.54
C LYS A 89 0.68 9.23 6.95
N ARG A 90 0.36 7.99 6.59
CA ARG A 90 1.28 7.08 5.93
C ARG A 90 1.48 7.45 4.45
N PHE A 91 0.40 7.78 3.75
CA PHE A 91 0.39 8.02 2.32
C PHE A 91 1.25 9.23 1.91
N ILE A 92 1.13 10.37 2.61
CA ILE A 92 1.82 11.61 2.23
C ILE A 92 3.34 11.42 2.13
N PRO A 93 4.07 10.94 3.17
CA PRO A 93 5.53 10.77 3.08
C PRO A 93 5.95 9.66 2.11
N GLU A 94 5.08 8.70 1.80
CA GLU A 94 5.36 7.71 0.74
C GLU A 94 5.33 8.35 -0.65
N GLN A 95 4.51 9.38 -0.89
CA GLN A 95 4.26 9.99 -2.19
C GLN A 95 4.97 11.34 -2.42
N ALA A 96 5.45 11.98 -1.36
CA ALA A 96 6.04 13.31 -1.44
C ALA A 96 7.25 13.45 -0.51
N TYR A 97 8.12 14.42 -0.83
CA TYR A 97 9.21 14.88 0.03
C TYR A 97 8.76 16.12 0.80
N TYR A 98 9.16 16.23 2.05
CA TYR A 98 8.94 17.45 2.83
C TYR A 98 10.18 18.35 2.80
N ASP A 99 10.01 19.57 2.31
CA ASP A 99 11.02 20.62 2.35
C ASP A 99 10.88 21.42 3.67
N PHE A 100 11.77 21.19 4.61
CA PHE A 100 11.75 21.86 5.92
C PHE A 100 11.97 23.37 5.82
N GLY A 101 12.74 23.85 4.82
CA GLY A 101 12.99 25.27 4.62
C GLY A 101 11.76 26.02 4.11
N LYS A 102 11.01 25.42 3.20
CA LYS A 102 9.80 26.00 2.61
C LYS A 102 8.52 25.57 3.34
N LYS A 103 8.61 24.56 4.22
CA LYS A 103 7.46 23.94 4.90
C LYS A 103 6.41 23.41 3.92
N LEU A 104 6.87 22.81 2.82
CA LEU A 104 6.00 22.33 1.75
C LEU A 104 6.29 20.87 1.42
N TRP A 105 5.26 20.15 0.98
CA TRP A 105 5.37 18.84 0.39
C TRP A 105 5.53 18.96 -1.13
N THR A 106 6.44 18.19 -1.71
CA THR A 106 6.66 18.12 -3.16
C THR A 106 6.53 16.67 -3.63
N VAL A 107 5.65 16.41 -4.59
CA VAL A 107 5.38 15.08 -5.11
C VAL A 107 6.65 14.44 -5.68
N LYS A 108 6.91 13.19 -5.29
CA LYS A 108 8.02 12.37 -5.79
C LYS A 108 7.80 11.97 -7.25
N ASP A 109 8.88 11.83 -8.01
CA ASP A 109 8.83 11.14 -9.29
C ASP A 109 8.41 9.68 -9.11
N ASN A 110 7.85 9.06 -10.16
CA ASN A 110 7.42 7.66 -10.10
C ASN A 110 8.58 6.68 -9.78
N LYS A 111 9.80 7.01 -10.21
CA LYS A 111 11.00 6.21 -9.93
C LYS A 111 11.41 6.20 -8.46
N ASP A 112 10.99 7.23 -7.71
CA ASP A 112 11.36 7.44 -6.31
C ASP A 112 10.32 6.86 -5.34
N ILE A 113 9.24 6.27 -5.86
CA ILE A 113 8.25 5.57 -5.05
C ILE A 113 8.77 4.19 -4.65
N ALA A 114 8.84 3.92 -3.36
CA ALA A 114 9.31 2.64 -2.83
C ALA A 114 8.36 1.48 -3.16
N ALA A 115 8.90 0.26 -3.28
CA ALA A 115 8.12 -0.93 -3.61
C ALA A 115 7.08 -1.29 -2.54
N ASN A 116 7.38 -0.97 -1.29
CA ASN A 116 6.50 -1.19 -0.15
C ASN A 116 5.49 -0.07 0.09
N SER A 117 5.44 0.96 -0.78
CA SER A 117 4.44 2.01 -0.69
C SER A 117 3.05 1.45 -0.89
N MET A 118 2.08 2.06 -0.23
CA MET A 118 0.65 1.73 -0.32
C MET A 118 0.16 1.67 -1.76
N GLN A 119 -0.60 0.63 -2.09
CA GLN A 119 -1.21 0.42 -3.41
C GLN A 119 -2.74 0.53 -3.37
N SER A 120 -3.35 0.46 -2.19
CA SER A 120 -4.78 0.53 -1.98
C SER A 120 -5.09 1.35 -0.73
N ALA A 121 -6.09 2.23 -0.81
CA ALA A 121 -6.60 2.97 0.34
C ALA A 121 -7.49 2.08 1.23
N TYR A 122 -7.97 0.94 0.73
CA TYR A 122 -8.87 0.02 1.42
C TYR A 122 -8.12 -1.16 2.05
N ASP A 123 -6.95 -1.48 1.50
CA ASP A 123 -6.04 -2.50 2.01
C ASP A 123 -4.60 -1.95 1.95
N PRO A 124 -4.15 -1.29 3.03
CA PRO A 124 -2.84 -0.62 3.05
C PRO A 124 -1.66 -1.58 3.07
N ASP A 125 -1.87 -2.89 3.29
CA ASP A 125 -0.82 -3.90 3.29
C ASP A 125 -0.54 -4.50 1.92
N VAL A 126 -1.43 -4.27 0.96
CA VAL A 126 -1.20 -4.62 -0.45
C VAL A 126 0.01 -3.86 -0.99
N THR A 127 0.96 -4.60 -1.55
CA THR A 127 2.20 -4.05 -2.12
C THR A 127 2.35 -4.41 -3.60
N TYR A 128 3.35 -3.79 -4.24
CA TYR A 128 3.64 -3.99 -5.65
C TYR A 128 4.94 -4.80 -5.84
N ARG A 129 4.89 -5.83 -6.70
CA ARG A 129 6.06 -6.60 -7.10
C ARG A 129 6.11 -6.74 -8.63
N ASN A 130 7.30 -6.61 -9.21
CA ASN A 130 7.55 -7.01 -10.59
C ASN A 130 8.33 -8.33 -10.58
N LYS A 131 7.77 -9.39 -11.14
CA LYS A 131 8.43 -10.70 -11.29
C LYS A 131 8.45 -11.06 -12.78
N SER A 132 9.64 -11.21 -13.36
CA SER A 132 9.82 -11.56 -14.77
C SER A 132 9.04 -10.66 -15.76
N GLY A 133 9.04 -9.35 -15.54
CA GLY A 133 8.32 -8.38 -16.37
C GLY A 133 6.82 -8.28 -16.11
N LYS A 134 6.25 -9.19 -15.32
CA LYS A 134 4.83 -9.16 -14.93
C LYS A 134 4.64 -8.38 -13.63
N ARG A 135 3.58 -7.58 -13.60
CA ARG A 135 3.21 -6.75 -12.46
C ARG A 135 2.21 -7.49 -11.57
N HIS A 136 2.51 -7.56 -10.30
CA HIS A 136 1.66 -8.17 -9.29
C HIS A 136 1.35 -7.13 -8.20
N VAL A 137 0.07 -6.88 -7.94
CA VAL A 137 -0.41 -6.06 -6.83
C VAL A 137 -1.24 -6.97 -5.95
N GLY A 138 -0.90 -7.04 -4.68
CA GLY A 138 -1.60 -7.95 -3.75
C GLY A 138 -0.70 -8.40 -2.61
N ALA A 139 -1.04 -9.56 -2.06
CA ALA A 139 -0.26 -10.29 -1.08
C ALA A 139 0.34 -11.55 -1.72
N VAL A 140 1.33 -12.14 -1.05
CA VAL A 140 1.86 -13.46 -1.38
C VAL A 140 1.38 -14.47 -0.34
N THR A 141 1.03 -15.66 -0.79
CA THR A 141 0.68 -16.78 0.09
C THR A 141 1.73 -17.86 -0.06
N ASN A 142 2.28 -18.29 1.08
CA ASN A 142 3.13 -19.49 1.16
C ASN A 142 2.33 -20.59 1.83
N ILE A 143 2.35 -21.80 1.25
CA ILE A 143 1.60 -22.96 1.73
C ILE A 143 2.57 -24.15 1.85
N SER A 144 2.56 -24.81 3.01
CA SER A 144 3.26 -26.07 3.24
C SER A 144 2.25 -27.22 3.25
N VAL A 145 2.60 -28.30 2.56
CA VAL A 145 1.75 -29.49 2.46
C VAL A 145 2.56 -30.75 2.75
N THR A 146 1.92 -31.82 3.19
CA THR A 146 2.54 -33.14 3.27
C THR A 146 2.81 -33.65 1.85
N CYS A 147 3.97 -34.29 1.64
CA CYS A 147 4.37 -34.79 0.31
C CYS A 147 4.98 -36.21 0.36
N ALA A 148 4.82 -36.97 1.45
CA ALA A 148 5.31 -38.35 1.51
C ALA A 148 4.48 -39.26 0.57
N ASP A 149 5.14 -40.11 -0.17
CA ASP A 149 4.51 -41.00 -1.17
C ASP A 149 3.46 -41.95 -0.54
N GLU A 150 3.65 -42.29 0.73
CA GLU A 150 2.73 -43.16 1.48
C GLU A 150 1.44 -42.44 1.93
N ASN A 151 1.39 -41.11 1.82
CA ASN A 151 0.22 -40.35 2.24
C ASN A 151 -0.91 -40.43 1.18
N PRO A 152 -2.04 -41.05 1.46
CA PRO A 152 -3.15 -41.13 0.52
C PRO A 152 -3.81 -39.75 0.26
N VAL A 153 -3.57 -38.78 1.15
CA VAL A 153 -4.13 -37.43 1.09
C VAL A 153 -3.06 -36.40 1.46
N GLN A 154 -2.91 -35.39 0.63
CA GLN A 154 -2.06 -34.23 0.96
C GLN A 154 -2.81 -33.29 1.91
N VAL A 155 -2.17 -32.92 3.00
CA VAL A 155 -2.74 -32.05 4.02
C VAL A 155 -1.92 -30.75 4.11
N ILE A 156 -2.60 -29.62 4.17
CA ILE A 156 -1.94 -28.34 4.44
C ILE A 156 -1.52 -28.33 5.92
N THR A 157 -0.21 -28.26 6.14
CA THR A 157 0.40 -28.24 7.48
C THR A 157 0.64 -26.84 8.00
N ASP A 158 0.86 -25.88 7.10
CA ASP A 158 1.04 -24.47 7.45
C ASP A 158 0.70 -23.58 6.25
N TYR A 159 0.28 -22.34 6.55
CA TYR A 159 0.17 -21.29 5.56
C TYR A 159 0.47 -19.93 6.18
N THR A 160 0.96 -19.01 5.36
CA THR A 160 1.13 -17.61 5.73
C THR A 160 0.79 -16.71 4.56
N VAL A 161 0.23 -15.55 4.86
CA VAL A 161 -0.06 -14.49 3.89
C VAL A 161 0.73 -13.26 4.32
N ASP A 162 1.50 -12.67 3.40
CA ASP A 162 2.34 -11.52 3.68
C ASP A 162 2.39 -10.57 2.47
N LYS A 163 3.07 -9.44 2.64
CA LYS A 163 3.31 -8.49 1.55
C LYS A 163 4.05 -9.19 0.40
N ASN A 164 3.61 -8.98 -0.84
CA ASN A 164 4.17 -9.67 -2.00
C ASN A 164 5.63 -9.29 -2.33
N ILE A 165 6.19 -8.30 -1.63
CA ILE A 165 7.61 -7.93 -1.68
C ILE A 165 8.50 -8.84 -0.82
N LYS A 166 7.91 -9.60 0.11
CA LYS A 166 8.63 -10.52 0.97
C LYS A 166 9.15 -11.72 0.16
N GLY A 167 10.37 -12.16 0.43
CA GLY A 167 10.98 -13.28 -0.25
C GLY A 167 10.48 -14.63 0.27
N ASP A 168 10.38 -15.62 -0.62
CA ASP A 168 9.89 -16.95 -0.26
C ASP A 168 10.77 -17.61 0.83
N SER A 169 12.10 -17.43 0.77
CA SER A 169 13.04 -17.94 1.80
C SER A 169 12.86 -17.27 3.16
N GLU A 170 12.58 -15.96 3.20
CA GLU A 170 12.31 -15.23 4.44
C GLU A 170 11.03 -15.72 5.10
N MET A 171 9.97 -15.93 4.32
CA MET A 171 8.71 -16.48 4.81
C MET A 171 8.89 -17.88 5.38
N LEU A 172 9.70 -18.74 4.72
CA LEU A 172 10.00 -20.07 5.21
C LEU A 172 10.80 -20.04 6.53
N GLU A 173 11.85 -19.21 6.63
CA GLU A 173 12.66 -19.07 7.85
C GLU A 173 11.78 -18.72 9.07
N GLU A 174 10.87 -17.77 8.92
CA GLU A 174 9.95 -17.36 9.99
C GLU A 174 8.98 -18.48 10.41
N ARG A 175 8.55 -19.32 9.46
CA ARG A 175 7.55 -20.36 9.68
C ARG A 175 8.13 -21.71 10.06
N LEU A 176 9.41 -21.99 9.73
CA LEU A 176 10.02 -23.30 9.87
C LEU A 176 9.95 -23.86 11.30
N LYS A 177 10.14 -23.00 12.30
CA LYS A 177 10.02 -23.43 13.71
C LYS A 177 8.61 -23.92 14.01
N CYS A 178 7.59 -23.18 13.59
CA CYS A 178 6.20 -23.50 13.81
C CYS A 178 5.77 -24.78 13.07
N ILE A 179 6.30 -24.96 11.85
CA ILE A 179 6.07 -26.20 11.06
C ILE A 179 6.67 -27.39 11.80
N LYS A 180 7.92 -27.30 12.29
CA LYS A 180 8.59 -28.36 13.05
C LYS A 180 7.87 -28.72 14.36
N GLU A 181 7.30 -27.73 15.05
CA GLU A 181 6.55 -27.94 16.30
C GLU A 181 5.21 -28.64 16.09
N ARG A 182 4.60 -28.47 14.90
CA ARG A 182 3.29 -29.04 14.57
C ARG A 182 3.35 -30.36 13.82
N THR A 183 4.48 -30.66 13.23
CA THR A 183 4.67 -31.83 12.39
C THR A 183 5.94 -32.58 12.77
N ASN A 184 5.97 -33.90 12.53
CA ASN A 184 7.20 -34.68 12.64
C ASN A 184 8.04 -34.53 11.36
N LEU A 185 8.47 -33.28 11.08
CA LEU A 185 9.21 -32.94 9.87
C LEU A 185 10.57 -33.64 9.84
N THR A 186 10.75 -34.58 8.91
CA THR A 186 12.05 -35.25 8.61
C THR A 186 12.72 -34.62 7.42
N ASP A 187 11.95 -34.35 6.36
CA ASP A 187 12.43 -33.85 5.09
C ASP A 187 11.58 -32.63 4.66
N LEU A 188 12.23 -31.65 4.02
CA LEU A 188 11.57 -30.46 3.49
C LEU A 188 11.94 -30.28 2.03
N ASN A 189 10.95 -30.49 1.15
CA ASN A 189 11.08 -30.22 -0.27
C ASN A 189 10.67 -28.77 -0.55
N ILE A 190 11.55 -28.02 -1.21
CA ILE A 190 11.31 -26.60 -1.56
C ILE A 190 11.53 -26.40 -3.06
N ASP A 191 10.78 -25.50 -3.66
CA ASP A 191 11.01 -25.10 -5.03
C ASP A 191 12.24 -24.16 -5.16
N GLY A 192 12.68 -23.88 -6.40
CA GLY A 192 13.86 -23.05 -6.65
C GLY A 192 13.75 -21.60 -6.17
N GLY A 193 12.56 -21.11 -5.81
CA GLY A 193 12.32 -19.76 -5.29
C GLY A 193 12.85 -19.54 -3.87
N PHE A 194 13.07 -20.62 -3.12
CA PHE A 194 13.54 -20.57 -1.72
C PHE A 194 15.07 -20.57 -1.57
N TRP A 195 15.83 -20.78 -2.66
CA TRP A 195 17.29 -20.78 -2.59
C TRP A 195 17.83 -19.34 -2.56
N ARG A 196 18.60 -19.01 -1.52
CA ARG A 196 19.48 -17.83 -1.53
C ARG A 196 20.86 -18.24 -2.03
N LYS A 197 21.39 -17.53 -3.03
CA LYS A 197 22.83 -17.54 -3.29
C LYS A 197 23.48 -16.72 -2.17
N HIS A 198 24.26 -17.39 -1.33
CA HIS A 198 25.18 -16.74 -0.39
C HIS A 198 26.37 -16.16 -1.13
#